data_eae54bf7b01fbcb8b2ad7738c37d5283
#
_entry.id   eae54bf7b01fbcb8b2ad7738c37d5283
#
_cell.length_a   1.000
_cell.length_b   1.000
_cell.length_c   1.000
_cell.angle_alpha   90.00
_cell.angle_beta   90.00
_cell.angle_gamma   90.00
#
_symmetry.space_group_name_H-M   'P 1'
#
loop_
_entity.id
_entity.type
_entity.pdbx_description
1 polymer ?
#
loop_
_entity_poly.entity_id
_entity_poly.type
_entity_poly.pdbx_seq_one_letter_code
_entity_poly.pdbx_strand_id
1 'polypeptide(L)'
;MNLPGDEHLTIERNGDAVVLRLVSEDGTNRLTRARVQALTFAVEQLTHDPPSRLVITGNAHFFSAGADLHEIAGLSGPEAFRFAQMGQELMHVLASFHAPTIAAMHGYCMGGGLDLALACHRRIAHPHAIFGHRGAALGLITGWGGTQRLPRLVGKARALQMFLAAEKLHAKQALEIGLVDAIVDDPVEGALG
;
A
#
# COMPACT_ATOMS: atom_id res chain seq x y z
N MET A 1 -13.89 1.76 -20.15
CA MET A 1 -12.67 1.21 -20.82
C MET A 1 -12.18 0.04 -19.98
N ASN A 2 -12.07 -1.17 -20.51
CA ASN A 2 -11.43 -2.27 -19.78
C ASN A 2 -9.93 -2.08 -19.86
N LEU A 3 -9.30 -1.68 -18.76
CA LEU A 3 -7.83 -1.73 -18.66
C LEU A 3 -7.45 -3.22 -18.54
N PRO A 4 -6.64 -3.78 -19.43
CA PRO A 4 -6.13 -5.14 -19.25
C PRO A 4 -5.25 -5.15 -18.00
N GLY A 5 -5.45 -6.12 -17.13
CA GLY A 5 -4.47 -6.47 -16.12
C GLY A 5 -3.17 -6.89 -16.81
N ASP A 6 -2.06 -6.83 -16.10
CA ASP A 6 -0.76 -7.31 -16.53
C ASP A 6 -0.19 -8.33 -15.52
N GLU A 7 1.07 -8.72 -15.66
CA GLU A 7 1.73 -9.64 -14.73
C GLU A 7 1.92 -9.04 -13.31
N HIS A 8 1.62 -7.75 -13.11
CA HIS A 8 1.82 -7.03 -11.85
C HIS A 8 0.54 -6.79 -11.08
N LEU A 9 -0.60 -6.67 -11.79
CA LEU A 9 -1.90 -6.38 -11.19
C LEU A 9 -3.07 -6.90 -12.04
N THR A 10 -4.17 -7.24 -11.38
CA THR A 10 -5.47 -7.43 -12.05
C THR A 10 -6.38 -6.25 -11.73
N ILE A 11 -7.26 -5.94 -12.69
CA ILE A 11 -8.24 -4.85 -12.60
C ILE A 11 -9.62 -5.45 -12.77
N GLU A 12 -10.40 -5.39 -11.70
CA GLU A 12 -11.75 -5.93 -11.65
C GLU A 12 -12.76 -4.80 -11.45
N ARG A 13 -13.82 -4.75 -12.26
CA ARG A 13 -14.94 -3.82 -12.05
C ARG A 13 -16.04 -4.55 -11.28
N ASN A 14 -16.51 -3.92 -10.20
CA ASN A 14 -17.65 -4.37 -9.40
C ASN A 14 -18.68 -3.24 -9.35
N GLY A 15 -19.67 -3.29 -10.24
CA GLY A 15 -20.56 -2.16 -10.48
C GLY A 15 -19.77 -0.90 -10.89
N ASP A 16 -19.94 0.17 -10.13
CA ASP A 16 -19.22 1.44 -10.33
C ASP A 16 -17.87 1.50 -9.59
N ALA A 17 -17.53 0.47 -8.81
CA ALA A 17 -16.25 0.38 -8.11
C ALA A 17 -15.19 -0.33 -8.97
N VAL A 18 -13.92 -0.05 -8.69
CA VAL A 18 -12.77 -0.76 -9.29
C VAL A 18 -11.91 -1.35 -8.19
N VAL A 19 -11.51 -2.60 -8.37
CA VAL A 19 -10.55 -3.31 -7.50
C VAL A 19 -9.25 -3.52 -8.27
N LEU A 20 -8.16 -2.92 -7.79
CA LEU A 20 -6.81 -3.20 -8.23
C LEU A 20 -6.19 -4.22 -7.28
N ARG A 21 -5.93 -5.42 -7.77
CA ARG A 21 -5.28 -6.48 -6.99
C ARG A 21 -3.83 -6.62 -7.42
N LEU A 22 -2.92 -6.51 -6.46
CA LEU A 22 -1.50 -6.81 -6.65
C LEU A 22 -1.32 -8.31 -6.89
N VAL A 23 -0.54 -8.65 -7.91
CA VAL A 23 -0.24 -10.04 -8.28
C VAL A 23 1.27 -10.20 -8.40
N SER A 24 1.82 -11.29 -7.88
CA SER A 24 3.20 -11.71 -8.10
C SER A 24 3.28 -13.23 -8.12
N GLU A 25 4.23 -13.78 -8.87
CA GLU A 25 4.43 -15.22 -9.00
C GLU A 25 4.68 -15.90 -7.64
N ASP A 26 5.49 -15.24 -6.78
CA ASP A 26 5.82 -15.73 -5.43
C ASP A 26 4.78 -15.36 -4.36
N GLY A 27 3.70 -14.66 -4.73
CA GLY A 27 2.62 -14.23 -3.85
C GLY A 27 2.99 -13.14 -2.83
N THR A 28 4.23 -12.63 -2.80
CA THR A 28 4.67 -11.64 -1.79
C THR A 28 4.28 -10.20 -2.13
N ASN A 29 3.88 -9.96 -3.37
CA ASN A 29 3.45 -8.65 -3.88
C ASN A 29 4.47 -7.54 -3.56
N ARG A 30 5.79 -7.83 -3.76
CA ARG A 30 6.83 -6.82 -3.61
C ARG A 30 6.60 -5.69 -4.60
N LEU A 31 6.82 -4.48 -4.15
CA LEU A 31 6.73 -3.28 -4.98
C LEU A 31 8.07 -3.08 -5.70
N THR A 32 8.23 -3.83 -6.80
CA THR A 32 9.30 -3.63 -7.76
C THR A 32 9.08 -2.33 -8.53
N ARG A 33 10.10 -1.81 -9.19
CA ARG A 33 10.00 -0.63 -10.08
C ARG A 33 8.89 -0.81 -11.11
N ALA A 34 8.84 -1.96 -11.77
CA ALA A 34 7.81 -2.26 -12.77
C ALA A 34 6.40 -2.23 -12.18
N ARG A 35 6.19 -2.84 -11.00
CA ARG A 35 4.88 -2.83 -10.34
C ARG A 35 4.45 -1.45 -9.88
N VAL A 36 5.37 -0.63 -9.35
CA VAL A 36 5.07 0.75 -8.97
C VAL A 36 4.64 1.55 -10.20
N GLN A 37 5.34 1.40 -11.34
CA GLN A 37 4.98 2.06 -12.60
C GLN A 37 3.63 1.58 -13.15
N ALA A 38 3.36 0.27 -13.12
CA ALA A 38 2.07 -0.30 -13.53
C ALA A 38 0.91 0.23 -12.68
N LEU A 39 1.08 0.29 -11.35
CA LEU A 39 0.10 0.87 -10.44
C LEU A 39 -0.14 2.37 -10.72
N THR A 40 0.93 3.14 -10.87
CA THR A 40 0.83 4.57 -11.17
C THR A 40 0.04 4.78 -12.45
N PHE A 41 0.42 4.08 -13.51
CA PHE A 41 -0.27 4.15 -14.80
C PHE A 41 -1.77 3.76 -14.68
N ALA A 42 -2.07 2.65 -14.00
CA ALA A 42 -3.45 2.20 -13.83
C ALA A 42 -4.31 3.24 -13.08
N VAL A 43 -3.78 3.82 -12.00
CA VAL A 43 -4.49 4.85 -11.23
C VAL A 43 -4.69 6.12 -12.05
N GLU A 44 -3.68 6.57 -12.80
CA GLU A 44 -3.77 7.73 -13.70
C GLU A 44 -4.82 7.52 -14.79
N GLN A 45 -4.87 6.33 -15.41
CA GLN A 45 -5.91 6.03 -16.41
C GLN A 45 -7.32 6.10 -15.80
N LEU A 46 -7.49 5.66 -14.56
CA LEU A 46 -8.78 5.72 -13.86
C LEU A 46 -9.20 7.16 -13.49
N THR A 47 -8.30 8.15 -13.55
CA THR A 47 -8.68 9.56 -13.34
C THR A 47 -9.53 10.14 -14.49
N HIS A 48 -9.47 9.55 -15.68
CA HIS A 48 -10.26 10.00 -16.85
C HIS A 48 -11.73 9.56 -16.79
N ASP A 49 -11.99 8.42 -16.14
CA ASP A 49 -13.34 7.86 -15.92
C ASP A 49 -13.35 7.28 -14.49
N PRO A 50 -13.42 8.15 -13.47
CA PRO A 50 -13.21 7.73 -12.10
C PRO A 50 -14.35 6.82 -11.61
N PRO A 51 -14.02 5.69 -10.96
CA PRO A 51 -15.01 4.84 -10.33
C PRO A 51 -15.62 5.54 -9.10
N SER A 52 -16.75 5.03 -8.61
CA SER A 52 -17.35 5.50 -7.35
C SER A 52 -16.39 5.30 -6.15
N ARG A 53 -15.53 4.30 -6.22
CA ARG A 53 -14.43 4.02 -5.28
C ARG A 53 -13.35 3.15 -5.93
N LEU A 54 -12.13 3.30 -5.45
CA LEU A 54 -10.96 2.51 -5.88
C LEU A 54 -10.46 1.68 -4.70
N VAL A 55 -10.51 0.36 -4.82
CA VAL A 55 -10.02 -0.57 -3.81
C VAL A 55 -8.66 -1.12 -4.26
N ILE A 56 -7.66 -1.06 -3.39
CA ILE A 56 -6.36 -1.70 -3.61
C ILE A 56 -6.25 -2.87 -2.65
N THR A 57 -5.89 -4.05 -3.16
CA THR A 57 -5.76 -5.26 -2.36
C THR A 57 -4.61 -6.14 -2.85
N GLY A 58 -4.29 -7.17 -2.11
CA GLY A 58 -3.34 -8.22 -2.46
C GLY A 58 -4.00 -9.60 -2.48
N ASN A 59 -3.33 -10.58 -1.89
CA ASN A 59 -3.85 -11.93 -1.69
C ASN A 59 -4.06 -12.21 -0.18
N ALA A 60 -4.51 -13.43 0.16
CA ALA A 60 -4.80 -13.81 1.55
C ALA A 60 -3.59 -13.73 2.50
N HIS A 61 -2.36 -13.84 1.98
CA HIS A 61 -1.13 -13.86 2.80
C HIS A 61 -0.38 -12.54 2.79
N PHE A 62 -0.47 -11.79 1.69
CA PHE A 62 0.23 -10.53 1.53
C PHE A 62 -0.68 -9.49 0.85
N PHE A 63 -0.91 -8.39 1.54
CA PHE A 63 -1.24 -7.15 0.85
C PHE A 63 -0.01 -6.74 0.03
N SER A 64 1.12 -6.52 0.68
CA SER A 64 2.43 -6.34 0.06
C SER A 64 3.56 -6.49 1.10
N ALA A 65 4.64 -7.16 0.72
CA ALA A 65 5.87 -7.26 1.51
C ALA A 65 6.70 -5.95 1.50
N GLY A 66 6.31 -4.95 0.69
CA GLY A 66 7.00 -3.68 0.54
C GLY A 66 7.94 -3.63 -0.66
N ALA A 67 8.79 -2.60 -0.71
CA ALA A 67 9.74 -2.42 -1.80
C ALA A 67 10.70 -3.61 -1.94
N ASP A 68 11.08 -3.92 -3.18
CA ASP A 68 12.02 -5.01 -3.44
C ASP A 68 13.43 -4.63 -2.96
N LEU A 69 13.93 -5.38 -1.98
CA LEU A 69 15.25 -5.12 -1.36
C LEU A 69 16.41 -5.42 -2.30
N HIS A 70 16.24 -6.34 -3.28
CA HIS A 70 17.28 -6.63 -4.27
C HIS A 70 17.47 -5.44 -5.22
N GLU A 71 16.35 -4.80 -5.63
CA GLU A 71 16.43 -3.57 -6.42
C GLU A 71 17.09 -2.43 -5.63
N ILE A 72 16.77 -2.29 -4.33
CA ILE A 72 17.32 -1.22 -3.48
C ILE A 72 18.82 -1.40 -3.25
N ALA A 73 19.27 -2.62 -2.98
CA ALA A 73 20.66 -2.90 -2.62
C ALA A 73 21.66 -2.53 -3.72
N GLY A 74 21.24 -2.51 -4.99
CA GLY A 74 22.08 -2.18 -6.14
C GLY A 74 22.07 -0.70 -6.54
N LEU A 75 21.31 0.16 -5.86
CA LEU A 75 21.14 1.56 -6.30
C LEU A 75 22.32 2.45 -5.93
N SER A 76 22.83 3.19 -6.90
CA SER A 76 23.65 4.38 -6.64
C SER A 76 22.81 5.51 -6.01
N GLY A 77 23.45 6.53 -5.44
CA GLY A 77 22.74 7.67 -4.84
C GLY A 77 21.73 8.33 -5.78
N PRO A 78 22.09 8.69 -7.03
CA PRO A 78 21.14 9.24 -7.99
C PRO A 78 19.99 8.29 -8.36
N GLU A 79 20.25 6.97 -8.40
CA GLU A 79 19.21 5.97 -8.66
C GLU A 79 18.25 5.80 -7.47
N ALA A 80 18.79 5.84 -6.26
CA ALA A 80 17.99 5.80 -5.02
C ALA A 80 17.04 7.02 -4.94
N PHE A 81 17.53 8.20 -5.34
CA PHE A 81 16.69 9.40 -5.42
C PHE A 81 15.54 9.22 -6.43
N ARG A 82 15.83 8.74 -7.65
CA ARG A 82 14.79 8.48 -8.66
C ARG A 82 13.81 7.38 -8.21
N PHE A 83 14.30 6.35 -7.53
CA PHE A 83 13.46 5.30 -6.97
C PHE A 83 12.51 5.84 -5.89
N ALA A 84 13.01 6.73 -5.03
CA ALA A 84 12.18 7.39 -4.04
C ALA A 84 11.12 8.30 -4.69
N GLN A 85 11.50 9.11 -5.69
CA GLN A 85 10.55 9.96 -6.43
C GLN A 85 9.43 9.15 -7.10
N MET A 86 9.78 8.05 -7.77
CA MET A 86 8.81 7.16 -8.42
C MET A 86 7.75 6.63 -7.44
N GLY A 87 8.18 6.16 -6.27
CA GLY A 87 7.22 5.69 -5.27
C GLY A 87 6.42 6.83 -4.63
N GLN A 88 7.04 8.00 -4.43
CA GLN A 88 6.33 9.20 -3.94
C GLN A 88 5.24 9.64 -4.92
N GLU A 89 5.49 9.53 -6.23
CA GLU A 89 4.50 9.83 -7.27
C GLU A 89 3.27 8.93 -7.16
N LEU A 90 3.47 7.61 -7.10
CA LEU A 90 2.36 6.67 -6.87
C LEU A 90 1.54 7.05 -5.64
N MET A 91 2.21 7.32 -4.51
CA MET A 91 1.53 7.68 -3.27
C MET A 91 0.82 9.04 -3.35
N HIS A 92 1.31 9.94 -4.19
CA HIS A 92 0.67 11.23 -4.45
C HIS A 92 -0.59 11.06 -5.31
N VAL A 93 -0.51 10.32 -6.41
CA VAL A 93 -1.65 10.06 -7.31
C VAL A 93 -2.80 9.38 -6.55
N LEU A 94 -2.49 8.40 -5.69
CA LEU A 94 -3.48 7.76 -4.83
C LEU A 94 -4.12 8.70 -3.81
N ALA A 95 -3.30 9.50 -3.13
CA ALA A 95 -3.78 10.41 -2.09
C ALA A 95 -4.61 11.57 -2.65
N SER A 96 -4.40 11.93 -3.93
CA SER A 96 -5.14 12.98 -4.64
C SER A 96 -6.23 12.45 -5.55
N PHE A 97 -6.49 11.15 -5.55
CA PHE A 97 -7.54 10.55 -6.38
C PHE A 97 -8.93 11.10 -6.01
N HIS A 98 -9.74 11.44 -7.01
CA HIS A 98 -11.01 12.17 -6.80
C HIS A 98 -12.08 11.34 -6.10
N ALA A 99 -12.04 10.02 -6.23
CA ALA A 99 -12.96 9.11 -5.53
C ALA A 99 -12.28 8.50 -4.29
N PRO A 100 -13.03 7.97 -3.31
CA PRO A 100 -12.46 7.26 -2.18
C PRO A 100 -11.53 6.13 -2.61
N THR A 101 -10.28 6.17 -2.15
CA THR A 101 -9.31 5.07 -2.29
C THR A 101 -9.26 4.28 -0.99
N ILE A 102 -9.35 2.96 -1.07
CA ILE A 102 -9.45 2.07 0.09
C ILE A 102 -8.41 0.96 -0.03
N ALA A 103 -7.53 0.86 0.96
CA ALA A 103 -6.66 -0.31 1.10
C ALA A 103 -7.41 -1.42 1.83
N ALA A 104 -7.67 -2.53 1.13
CA ALA A 104 -8.31 -3.73 1.66
C ALA A 104 -7.23 -4.78 1.92
N MET A 105 -6.87 -4.99 3.20
CA MET A 105 -5.61 -5.63 3.56
C MET A 105 -5.82 -6.98 4.24
N HIS A 106 -5.25 -8.02 3.63
CA HIS A 106 -5.05 -9.33 4.23
C HIS A 106 -3.57 -9.57 4.51
N GLY A 107 -3.27 -10.43 5.47
CA GLY A 107 -1.91 -10.89 5.76
C GLY A 107 -0.92 -9.75 6.02
N TYR A 108 0.25 -9.84 5.43
CA TYR A 108 1.32 -8.88 5.68
C TYR A 108 1.21 -7.60 4.82
N CYS A 109 1.24 -6.45 5.50
CA CYS A 109 1.30 -5.10 4.91
C CYS A 109 2.55 -4.40 5.47
N MET A 110 3.67 -4.46 4.73
CA MET A 110 4.99 -4.15 5.26
C MET A 110 5.71 -3.06 4.46
N GLY A 111 6.49 -2.22 5.14
CA GLY A 111 7.39 -1.25 4.52
C GLY A 111 6.68 -0.37 3.47
N GLY A 112 7.14 -0.38 2.22
CA GLY A 112 6.50 0.34 1.11
C GLY A 112 5.04 -0.09 0.83
N GLY A 113 4.66 -1.33 1.20
CA GLY A 113 3.27 -1.77 1.17
C GLY A 113 2.41 -1.04 2.20
N LEU A 114 2.97 -0.75 3.38
CA LEU A 114 2.30 0.10 4.36
C LEU A 114 2.25 1.56 3.88
N ASP A 115 3.28 2.07 3.19
CA ASP A 115 3.23 3.40 2.57
C ASP A 115 2.11 3.50 1.53
N LEU A 116 1.90 2.43 0.75
CA LEU A 116 0.80 2.32 -0.22
C LEU A 116 -0.56 2.40 0.48
N ALA A 117 -0.75 1.63 1.56
CA ALA A 117 -1.97 1.67 2.35
C ALA A 117 -2.20 3.04 3.02
N LEU A 118 -1.14 3.69 3.51
CA LEU A 118 -1.19 5.03 4.09
C LEU A 118 -1.51 6.14 3.07
N ALA A 119 -1.27 5.89 1.79
CA ALA A 119 -1.64 6.81 0.72
C ALA A 119 -3.12 6.73 0.34
N CYS A 120 -3.80 5.63 0.67
CA CYS A 120 -5.23 5.51 0.49
C CYS A 120 -6.02 6.34 1.52
N HIS A 121 -7.24 6.75 1.16
CA HIS A 121 -8.11 7.51 2.05
C HIS A 121 -8.56 6.67 3.25
N ARG A 122 -8.87 5.39 3.04
CA ARG A 122 -9.27 4.45 4.10
C ARG A 122 -8.48 3.14 4.05
N ARG A 123 -8.42 2.45 5.18
CA ARG A 123 -7.69 1.21 5.42
C ARG A 123 -8.60 0.25 6.16
N ILE A 124 -8.98 -0.85 5.49
CA ILE A 124 -9.81 -1.92 6.05
C ILE A 124 -8.94 -3.17 6.14
N ALA A 125 -8.94 -3.82 7.28
CA ALA A 125 -8.05 -4.94 7.58
C ALA A 125 -8.82 -6.23 7.87
N HIS A 126 -8.24 -7.35 7.44
CA HIS A 126 -8.64 -8.66 7.94
C HIS A 126 -8.16 -8.84 9.40
N PRO A 127 -8.86 -9.60 10.27
CA PRO A 127 -8.45 -9.83 11.68
C PRO A 127 -7.02 -10.35 11.85
N HIS A 128 -6.50 -11.08 10.88
CA HIS A 128 -5.13 -11.63 10.89
C HIS A 128 -4.11 -10.75 10.14
N ALA A 129 -4.47 -9.54 9.73
CA ALA A 129 -3.53 -8.64 9.08
C ALA A 129 -2.42 -8.18 10.04
N ILE A 130 -1.20 -8.03 9.49
CA ILE A 130 0.01 -7.65 10.23
C ILE A 130 0.68 -6.48 9.52
N PHE A 131 0.97 -5.43 10.27
CA PHE A 131 1.52 -4.18 9.77
C PHE A 131 2.89 -3.90 10.34
N GLY A 132 3.76 -3.22 9.59
CA GLY A 132 5.01 -2.73 10.13
C GLY A 132 5.94 -2.05 9.14
N HIS A 133 6.79 -1.17 9.67
CA HIS A 133 7.97 -0.64 8.99
C HIS A 133 9.22 -1.27 9.58
N ARG A 134 9.76 -2.29 8.91
CA ARG A 134 10.93 -3.02 9.41
C ARG A 134 12.25 -2.51 8.85
N GLY A 135 12.25 -1.35 8.20
CA GLY A 135 13.43 -0.77 7.58
C GLY A 135 14.60 -0.58 8.56
N ALA A 136 14.33 -0.13 9.80
CA ALA A 136 15.38 0.09 10.80
C ALA A 136 16.21 -1.15 11.09
N ALA A 137 15.62 -2.34 11.08
CA ALA A 137 16.34 -3.61 11.24
C ALA A 137 17.30 -3.91 10.06
N LEU A 138 17.19 -3.18 8.96
CA LEU A 138 17.98 -3.29 7.74
C LEU A 138 18.80 -2.01 7.46
N GLY A 139 18.85 -1.07 8.42
CA GLY A 139 19.50 0.23 8.22
C GLY A 139 18.78 1.16 7.24
N LEU A 140 17.48 0.93 6.98
CA LEU A 140 16.68 1.69 6.04
C LEU A 140 15.57 2.47 6.76
N ILE A 141 15.13 3.55 6.13
CA ILE A 141 13.91 4.28 6.49
C ILE A 141 13.00 4.34 5.25
N THR A 142 11.67 4.39 5.46
CA THR A 142 10.76 4.51 4.33
C THR A 142 10.98 5.82 3.58
N GLY A 143 11.03 5.75 2.23
CA GLY A 143 11.23 6.87 1.33
C GLY A 143 9.97 7.30 0.57
N TRP A 144 8.85 6.56 0.71
CA TRP A 144 7.63 6.78 -0.09
C TRP A 144 6.51 7.52 0.67
N GLY A 145 6.89 8.22 1.74
CA GLY A 145 6.02 9.15 2.45
C GLY A 145 5.46 8.62 3.76
N GLY A 146 5.83 7.41 4.20
CA GLY A 146 5.44 6.88 5.50
C GLY A 146 5.88 7.77 6.66
N THR A 147 7.08 8.36 6.59
CA THR A 147 7.56 9.32 7.59
C THR A 147 6.69 10.57 7.71
N GLN A 148 5.85 10.86 6.73
CA GLN A 148 4.93 11.99 6.72
C GLN A 148 3.50 11.60 7.07
N ARG A 149 3.00 10.47 6.51
CA ARG A 149 1.61 10.04 6.66
C ARG A 149 1.37 9.34 8.00
N LEU A 150 2.26 8.41 8.39
CA LEU A 150 2.08 7.66 9.63
C LEU A 150 1.98 8.55 10.87
N PRO A 151 2.89 9.54 11.10
CA PRO A 151 2.78 10.41 12.29
C PRO A 151 1.51 11.27 12.33
N ARG A 152 0.94 11.61 11.16
CA ARG A 152 -0.32 12.36 11.10
C ARG A 152 -1.52 11.50 11.46
N LEU A 153 -1.41 10.19 11.24
CA LEU A 153 -2.48 9.23 11.48
C LEU A 153 -2.47 8.71 12.93
N VAL A 154 -1.32 8.23 13.41
CA VAL A 154 -1.19 7.54 14.72
C VAL A 154 -0.50 8.38 15.80
N GLY A 155 -0.11 9.59 15.47
CA GLY A 155 0.68 10.46 16.35
C GLY A 155 2.19 10.18 16.28
N LYS A 156 3.00 11.22 16.61
CA LYS A 156 4.46 11.18 16.46
C LYS A 156 5.13 10.08 17.30
N ALA A 157 4.72 9.93 18.56
CA ALA A 157 5.34 8.97 19.47
C ALA A 157 5.16 7.52 18.99
N ARG A 158 3.95 7.15 18.56
CA ARG A 158 3.66 5.81 18.08
C ARG A 158 4.32 5.54 16.72
N ALA A 159 4.33 6.52 15.82
CA ALA A 159 5.03 6.40 14.55
C ALA A 159 6.53 6.20 14.75
N LEU A 160 7.16 6.96 15.66
CA LEU A 160 8.58 6.82 15.99
C LEU A 160 8.88 5.42 16.55
N GLN A 161 8.03 4.92 17.45
CA GLN A 161 8.14 3.56 17.98
C GLN A 161 8.10 2.51 16.84
N MET A 162 7.13 2.61 15.93
CA MET A 162 7.02 1.70 14.79
C MET A 162 8.25 1.75 13.87
N PHE A 163 8.80 2.93 13.62
CA PHE A 163 9.99 3.06 12.76
C PHE A 163 11.26 2.53 13.43
N LEU A 164 11.50 2.85 14.71
CA LEU A 164 12.76 2.51 15.40
C LEU A 164 12.78 1.08 15.93
N ALA A 165 11.68 0.64 16.55
CA ALA A 165 11.60 -0.71 17.11
C ALA A 165 11.37 -1.78 16.04
N ALA A 166 11.03 -1.38 14.79
CA ALA A 166 10.69 -2.30 13.71
C ALA A 166 9.61 -3.31 14.11
N GLU A 167 8.69 -2.90 14.99
CA GLU A 167 7.62 -3.72 15.52
C GLU A 167 6.64 -4.16 14.46
N LYS A 168 6.03 -5.32 14.69
CA LYS A 168 4.85 -5.78 13.96
C LYS A 168 3.62 -5.48 14.81
N LEU A 169 2.61 -4.86 14.20
CA LEU A 169 1.31 -4.64 14.80
C LEU A 169 0.29 -5.59 14.20
N HIS A 170 -0.49 -6.24 15.06
CA HIS A 170 -1.67 -6.99 14.65
C HIS A 170 -2.87 -6.07 14.42
N ALA A 171 -3.86 -6.56 13.67
CA ALA A 171 -5.02 -5.76 13.25
C ALA A 171 -5.72 -5.04 14.42
N LYS A 172 -5.92 -5.72 15.56
CA LYS A 172 -6.55 -5.11 16.75
C LYS A 172 -5.75 -3.91 17.27
N GLN A 173 -4.43 -4.06 17.41
CA GLN A 173 -3.55 -2.97 17.85
C GLN A 173 -3.55 -1.83 16.82
N ALA A 174 -3.57 -2.17 15.52
CA ALA A 174 -3.63 -1.19 14.44
C ALA A 174 -4.94 -0.38 14.48
N LEU A 175 -6.07 -1.01 14.81
CA LEU A 175 -7.35 -0.33 15.01
C LEU A 175 -7.32 0.59 16.24
N GLU A 176 -6.81 0.09 17.36
CA GLU A 176 -6.72 0.84 18.64
C GLU A 176 -5.92 2.16 18.49
N ILE A 177 -4.89 2.16 17.64
CA ILE A 177 -4.07 3.36 17.41
C ILE A 177 -4.53 4.21 16.20
N GLY A 178 -5.61 3.81 15.53
CA GLY A 178 -6.14 4.51 14.35
C GLY A 178 -5.34 4.29 13.07
N LEU A 179 -4.47 3.26 13.00
CA LEU A 179 -3.76 2.91 11.77
C LEU A 179 -4.70 2.34 10.72
N VAL A 180 -5.70 1.56 11.13
CA VAL A 180 -6.78 1.06 10.28
C VAL A 180 -8.12 1.58 10.75
N ASP A 181 -9.06 1.74 9.82
CA ASP A 181 -10.38 2.32 10.07
C ASP A 181 -11.41 1.26 10.47
N ALA A 182 -11.21 0.00 10.06
CA ALA A 182 -12.09 -1.12 10.38
C ALA A 182 -11.37 -2.48 10.29
N ILE A 183 -11.91 -3.46 11.00
CA ILE A 183 -11.53 -4.88 10.89
C ILE A 183 -12.77 -5.65 10.50
N VAL A 184 -12.68 -6.42 9.41
CA VAL A 184 -13.77 -7.26 8.87
C VAL A 184 -13.20 -8.55 8.29
N ASP A 185 -14.01 -9.59 8.21
CA ASP A 185 -13.57 -10.91 7.69
C ASP A 185 -13.25 -10.87 6.19
N ASP A 186 -13.94 -10.03 5.41
CA ASP A 186 -13.61 -9.77 4.01
C ASP A 186 -13.40 -8.26 3.79
N PRO A 187 -12.13 -7.78 3.80
CA PRO A 187 -11.82 -6.39 3.58
C PRO A 187 -12.21 -5.85 2.19
N VAL A 188 -12.25 -6.70 1.17
CA VAL A 188 -12.65 -6.27 -0.18
C VAL A 188 -14.15 -6.01 -0.21
N GLU A 189 -14.94 -6.96 0.27
CA GLU A 189 -16.40 -6.76 0.40
C GLU A 189 -16.72 -5.58 1.33
N GLY A 190 -16.00 -5.44 2.46
CA GLY A 190 -16.15 -4.29 3.35
C GLY A 190 -15.76 -2.95 2.72
N ALA A 191 -14.92 -2.95 1.69
CA ALA A 191 -14.55 -1.76 0.92
C ALA A 191 -15.56 -1.44 -0.18
N LEU A 192 -16.29 -2.43 -0.68
CA LEU A 192 -17.29 -2.29 -1.73
C LEU A 192 -18.67 -1.87 -1.17
N GLY A 193 -19.01 -2.24 0.04
CA GLY A 193 -20.23 -1.81 0.77
C GLY A 193 -20.11 -0.42 1.31
#